data_ff58b5eb6d24be07af814482876c7ee4
#
_entry.id   ff58b5eb6d24be07af814482876c7ee4
#
_cell.length_a   1.000
_cell.length_b   1.000
_cell.length_c   1.000
_cell.angle_alpha   90.00
_cell.angle_beta   90.00
_cell.angle_gamma   90.00
#
_symmetry.space_group_name_H-M   'P 1'
#
loop_
_entity.id
_entity.type
_entity.pdbx_description
1 polymer ?
#
loop_
_entity_poly.entity_id
_entity_poly.type
_entity_poly.pdbx_seq_one_letter_code
_entity_poly.pdbx_strand_id
1 'polypeptide(L)'
;MVKNEVSKAGATVKAKKRILITQPRPESDKSPYFDLSRKYNVDLDFQPFIKLEPIPAKDFRKHKIDIAVHTAVILTSRNAIDHFFRMCDEMRVSVSQDTKYFCITEAVALYLQKFILYRKRKVFYGADGSNKSLFEAINKHKSNEKLLYVCSENQQDSEITGWLKANNCDFSLAFMYRTVSSDVKDILVKNDYDVICFFT
;
A
#
# COMPACT_ATOMS: atom_id res chain seq x y z
N MET A 1 46.73 60.56 -8.45
CA MET A 1 45.72 59.96 -7.55
C MET A 1 44.85 59.08 -8.42
N VAL A 2 45.11 57.77 -8.38
CA VAL A 2 44.32 56.79 -9.10
C VAL A 2 43.55 56.01 -8.03
N LYS A 3 42.22 56.11 -8.04
CA LYS A 3 41.31 55.36 -7.13
C LYS A 3 41.16 53.95 -7.71
N ASN A 4 41.60 52.97 -6.95
CA ASN A 4 41.30 51.54 -7.19
C ASN A 4 39.86 51.27 -6.76
N GLU A 5 38.97 51.00 -7.68
CA GLU A 5 37.67 50.38 -7.41
C GLU A 5 37.84 48.88 -7.26
N VAL A 6 37.62 48.41 -6.02
CA VAL A 6 37.58 46.98 -5.72
C VAL A 6 36.20 46.47 -6.14
N SER A 7 36.17 45.72 -7.24
CA SER A 7 34.98 44.96 -7.71
C SER A 7 34.64 43.91 -6.69
N LYS A 8 33.48 44.01 -6.06
CA LYS A 8 32.86 42.96 -5.23
C LYS A 8 32.51 41.81 -6.12
N ALA A 9 33.22 40.69 -5.97
CA ALA A 9 32.85 39.41 -6.57
C ALA A 9 31.46 39.00 -6.09
N GLY A 10 30.51 38.93 -7.01
CA GLY A 10 29.17 38.43 -6.77
C GLY A 10 29.24 36.98 -6.35
N ALA A 11 28.79 36.67 -5.15
CA ALA A 11 28.56 35.28 -4.71
C ALA A 11 27.49 34.66 -5.63
N THR A 12 27.88 33.78 -6.51
CA THR A 12 26.96 32.95 -7.32
C THR A 12 26.13 32.13 -6.35
N VAL A 13 24.88 32.52 -6.16
CA VAL A 13 23.91 31.69 -5.40
C VAL A 13 23.74 30.39 -6.19
N LYS A 14 24.36 29.32 -5.71
CA LYS A 14 24.21 27.99 -6.29
C LYS A 14 22.74 27.63 -6.28
N ALA A 15 22.13 27.45 -7.45
CA ALA A 15 20.72 27.05 -7.54
C ALA A 15 20.50 25.80 -6.71
N LYS A 16 19.41 25.78 -5.95
CA LYS A 16 19.03 24.61 -5.16
C LYS A 16 18.78 23.43 -6.08
N LYS A 17 19.31 22.25 -5.71
CA LYS A 17 18.98 21.01 -6.40
C LYS A 17 17.52 20.65 -6.17
N ARG A 18 16.87 20.21 -7.23
CA ARG A 18 15.48 19.75 -7.18
C ARG A 18 15.42 18.22 -7.22
N ILE A 19 14.71 17.64 -6.28
CA ILE A 19 14.58 16.19 -6.13
C ILE A 19 13.10 15.82 -6.23
N LEU A 20 12.79 14.91 -7.14
CA LEU A 20 11.44 14.33 -7.25
C LEU A 20 11.37 13.02 -6.46
N ILE A 21 10.41 12.93 -5.57
CA ILE A 21 10.11 11.75 -4.76
C ILE A 21 8.83 11.10 -5.29
N THR A 22 8.90 9.83 -5.72
CA THR A 22 7.78 9.14 -6.36
C THR A 22 6.75 8.58 -5.37
N GLN A 23 6.58 9.25 -4.24
CA GLN A 23 5.59 8.96 -3.20
C GLN A 23 4.65 10.14 -2.99
N PRO A 24 3.48 9.92 -2.35
CA PRO A 24 2.63 11.01 -1.89
C PRO A 24 3.37 11.94 -0.93
N ARG A 25 3.05 13.23 -0.99
CA ARG A 25 3.58 14.20 -0.03
C ARG A 25 3.17 13.78 1.39
N PRO A 26 4.10 13.77 2.37
CA PRO A 26 3.75 13.50 3.76
C PRO A 26 2.72 14.51 4.30
N GLU A 27 1.72 14.03 5.03
CA GLU A 27 0.72 14.90 5.66
C GLU A 27 1.28 15.71 6.83
N SER A 28 2.30 15.17 7.50
CA SER A 28 2.92 15.82 8.65
C SER A 28 4.15 16.63 8.26
N ASP A 29 4.21 17.90 8.68
CA ASP A 29 5.38 18.76 8.52
C ASP A 29 6.60 18.28 9.33
N LYS A 30 6.43 17.32 10.24
CA LYS A 30 7.52 16.66 10.99
C LYS A 30 8.15 15.49 10.23
N SER A 31 7.82 15.30 8.96
CA SER A 31 8.42 14.24 8.17
C SER A 31 9.92 14.44 8.00
N PRO A 32 10.74 13.36 8.10
CA PRO A 32 12.18 13.41 7.88
C PRO A 32 12.59 14.01 6.53
N TYR A 33 11.72 13.95 5.52
CA TYR A 33 11.96 14.56 4.22
C TYR A 33 12.18 16.08 4.33
N PHE A 34 11.37 16.77 5.12
CA PHE A 34 11.50 18.23 5.29
C PHE A 34 12.73 18.62 6.08
N ASP A 35 13.19 17.76 7.00
CA ASP A 35 14.47 17.95 7.70
C ASP A 35 15.64 17.81 6.75
N LEU A 36 15.61 16.80 5.86
CA LEU A 36 16.61 16.62 4.82
C LEU A 36 16.65 17.81 3.85
N SER A 37 15.49 18.30 3.41
CA SER A 37 15.39 19.47 2.54
C SER A 37 16.09 20.69 3.18
N ARG A 38 15.81 20.96 4.44
CA ARG A 38 16.45 22.06 5.19
C ARG A 38 17.95 21.85 5.37
N LYS A 39 18.35 20.63 5.81
CA LYS A 39 19.75 20.30 6.11
C LYS A 39 20.66 20.40 4.90
N TYR A 40 20.19 19.95 3.74
CA TYR A 40 21.00 19.89 2.50
C TYR A 40 20.68 21.02 1.51
N ASN A 41 19.79 21.92 1.87
CA ASN A 41 19.33 23.03 1.03
C ASN A 41 18.90 22.56 -0.38
N VAL A 42 17.97 21.58 -0.41
CA VAL A 42 17.41 21.02 -1.64
C VAL A 42 15.89 21.24 -1.65
N ASP A 43 15.32 21.34 -2.84
CA ASP A 43 13.86 21.42 -3.02
C ASP A 43 13.32 20.02 -3.31
N LEU A 44 12.25 19.62 -2.59
CA LEU A 44 11.61 18.33 -2.74
C LEU A 44 10.23 18.49 -3.34
N ASP A 45 10.02 17.85 -4.49
CA ASP A 45 8.72 17.66 -5.10
C ASP A 45 8.23 16.23 -4.87
N PHE A 46 6.93 16.05 -4.66
CA PHE A 46 6.30 14.76 -4.42
C PHE A 46 5.27 14.48 -5.49
N GLN A 47 5.44 13.38 -6.22
CA GLN A 47 4.49 12.93 -7.22
C GLN A 47 4.42 11.41 -7.24
N PRO A 48 3.33 10.80 -6.79
CA PRO A 48 3.16 9.36 -6.91
C PRO A 48 3.17 8.92 -8.37
N PHE A 49 4.04 7.96 -8.72
CA PHE A 49 4.08 7.37 -10.05
C PHE A 49 3.14 6.18 -10.20
N ILE A 50 2.67 5.67 -9.07
CA ILE A 50 1.65 4.63 -9.01
C ILE A 50 0.51 5.07 -8.10
N LYS A 51 -0.69 4.62 -8.41
CA LYS A 51 -1.88 4.78 -7.57
C LYS A 51 -2.68 3.50 -7.52
N LEU A 52 -3.42 3.33 -6.43
CA LEU A 52 -4.36 2.22 -6.31
C LEU A 52 -5.73 2.69 -6.79
N GLU A 53 -6.31 1.96 -7.72
CA GLU A 53 -7.68 2.18 -8.17
C GLU A 53 -8.59 1.06 -7.66
N PRO A 54 -9.75 1.41 -7.09
CA PRO A 54 -10.73 0.43 -6.67
C PRO A 54 -11.32 -0.28 -7.91
N ILE A 55 -11.51 -1.59 -7.81
CA ILE A 55 -12.33 -2.33 -8.78
C ILE A 55 -13.80 -2.12 -8.40
N PRO A 56 -14.65 -1.63 -9.34
CA PRO A 56 -16.07 -1.44 -9.07
C PRO A 56 -16.79 -2.77 -8.80
N ALA A 57 -17.82 -2.77 -7.96
CA ALA A 57 -18.60 -3.97 -7.65
C ALA A 57 -19.20 -4.63 -8.91
N LYS A 58 -19.56 -3.84 -9.95
CA LYS A 58 -20.02 -4.35 -11.25
C LYS A 58 -18.98 -5.27 -11.90
N ASP A 59 -17.70 -4.91 -11.83
CA ASP A 59 -16.62 -5.69 -12.43
C ASP A 59 -16.26 -6.86 -11.52
N PHE A 60 -16.24 -6.67 -10.21
CA PHE A 60 -16.00 -7.75 -9.25
C PHE A 60 -17.04 -8.90 -9.40
N ARG A 61 -18.31 -8.60 -9.65
CA ARG A 61 -19.35 -9.62 -9.91
C ARG A 61 -19.03 -10.56 -11.07
N LYS A 62 -18.24 -10.12 -12.06
CA LYS A 62 -17.82 -10.97 -13.19
C LYS A 62 -16.92 -12.13 -12.74
N HIS A 63 -16.21 -11.98 -11.63
CA HIS A 63 -15.36 -13.03 -11.06
C HIS A 63 -16.16 -14.15 -10.38
N LYS A 64 -17.48 -13.96 -10.17
CA LYS A 64 -18.40 -14.94 -9.55
C LYS A 64 -17.95 -15.42 -8.16
N ILE A 65 -17.29 -14.53 -7.40
CA ILE A 65 -16.86 -14.80 -6.03
C ILE A 65 -17.96 -14.37 -5.09
N ASP A 66 -18.48 -15.31 -4.31
CA ASP A 66 -19.39 -15.03 -3.21
C ASP A 66 -18.57 -14.80 -1.93
N ILE A 67 -18.52 -13.55 -1.46
CA ILE A 67 -17.77 -13.17 -0.26
C ILE A 67 -18.35 -13.87 0.98
N ALA A 68 -19.69 -14.04 1.05
CA ALA A 68 -20.37 -14.52 2.22
C ALA A 68 -20.09 -16.00 2.56
N VAL A 69 -19.66 -16.80 1.59
CA VAL A 69 -19.35 -18.21 1.82
C VAL A 69 -17.94 -18.45 2.38
N HIS A 70 -17.12 -17.42 2.44
CA HIS A 70 -15.75 -17.53 2.95
C HIS A 70 -15.74 -17.33 4.48
N THR A 71 -15.05 -18.23 5.15
CA THR A 71 -14.98 -18.27 6.62
C THR A 71 -13.75 -17.57 7.17
N ALA A 72 -12.78 -17.29 6.29
CA ALA A 72 -11.58 -16.55 6.66
C ALA A 72 -11.09 -15.65 5.53
N VAL A 73 -10.46 -14.51 5.89
CA VAL A 73 -9.96 -13.51 4.95
C VAL A 73 -8.48 -13.27 5.19
N ILE A 74 -7.67 -13.26 4.11
CA ILE A 74 -6.24 -12.93 4.14
C ILE A 74 -6.07 -11.47 3.68
N LEU A 75 -5.39 -10.67 4.50
CA LEU A 75 -5.23 -9.23 4.33
C LEU A 75 -3.76 -8.82 4.52
N THR A 76 -3.10 -8.39 3.46
CA THR A 76 -1.66 -8.08 3.47
C THR A 76 -1.34 -6.60 3.58
N SER A 77 -2.35 -5.73 3.62
CA SER A 77 -2.17 -4.29 3.75
C SER A 77 -3.42 -3.60 4.27
N ARG A 78 -3.28 -2.35 4.74
CA ARG A 78 -4.42 -1.50 5.08
C ARG A 78 -5.32 -1.25 3.87
N ASN A 79 -4.72 -1.06 2.68
CA ASN A 79 -5.48 -0.90 1.44
C ASN A 79 -6.35 -2.13 1.13
N ALA A 80 -5.83 -3.35 1.37
CA ALA A 80 -6.64 -4.55 1.21
C ALA A 80 -7.85 -4.57 2.15
N ILE A 81 -7.69 -4.09 3.39
CA ILE A 81 -8.78 -3.95 4.36
C ILE A 81 -9.83 -2.94 3.86
N ASP A 82 -9.38 -1.74 3.50
CA ASP A 82 -10.28 -0.67 3.04
C ASP A 82 -11.09 -1.13 1.81
N HIS A 83 -10.43 -1.76 0.84
CA HIS A 83 -11.10 -2.27 -0.35
C HIS A 83 -12.00 -3.47 -0.09
N PHE A 84 -11.67 -4.32 0.87
CA PHE A 84 -12.52 -5.44 1.28
C PHE A 84 -13.85 -4.94 1.86
N PHE A 85 -13.80 -4.05 2.85
CA PHE A 85 -15.02 -3.55 3.47
C PHE A 85 -15.82 -2.65 2.53
N ARG A 86 -15.16 -1.82 1.72
CA ARG A 86 -15.82 -1.08 0.64
C ARG A 86 -16.58 -2.03 -0.30
N MET A 87 -15.97 -3.13 -0.71
CA MET A 87 -16.61 -4.11 -1.59
C MET A 87 -17.80 -4.80 -0.90
N CYS A 88 -17.67 -5.14 0.39
CA CYS A 88 -18.77 -5.69 1.16
C CYS A 88 -19.97 -4.73 1.19
N ASP A 89 -19.72 -3.44 1.42
CA ASP A 89 -20.76 -2.40 1.44
C ASP A 89 -21.43 -2.24 0.07
N GLU A 90 -20.65 -2.11 -1.02
CA GLU A 90 -21.17 -1.99 -2.39
C GLU A 90 -21.96 -3.24 -2.85
N MET A 91 -21.57 -4.41 -2.37
CA MET A 91 -22.23 -5.68 -2.67
C MET A 91 -23.38 -5.98 -1.69
N ARG A 92 -23.54 -5.21 -0.62
CA ARG A 92 -24.48 -5.42 0.49
C ARG A 92 -24.30 -6.78 1.16
N VAL A 93 -23.04 -7.18 1.36
CA VAL A 93 -22.67 -8.41 2.03
C VAL A 93 -22.28 -8.11 3.47
N SER A 94 -22.98 -8.74 4.42
CA SER A 94 -22.60 -8.70 5.83
C SER A 94 -21.58 -9.80 6.12
N VAL A 95 -20.39 -9.39 6.60
CA VAL A 95 -19.34 -10.33 7.02
C VAL A 95 -19.72 -10.94 8.37
N SER A 96 -19.65 -12.26 8.48
CA SER A 96 -19.96 -12.97 9.73
C SER A 96 -19.04 -12.53 10.86
N GLN A 97 -19.57 -12.41 12.07
CA GLN A 97 -18.77 -12.17 13.28
C GLN A 97 -17.82 -13.34 13.62
N ASP A 98 -18.03 -14.50 12.99
CA ASP A 98 -17.19 -15.68 13.14
C ASP A 98 -16.07 -15.76 12.12
N THR A 99 -16.03 -14.86 11.14
CA THR A 99 -14.95 -14.78 10.15
C THR A 99 -13.61 -14.60 10.84
N LYS A 100 -12.64 -15.43 10.44
CA LYS A 100 -11.23 -15.29 10.82
C LYS A 100 -10.51 -14.32 9.89
N TYR A 101 -9.52 -13.64 10.41
CA TYR A 101 -8.67 -12.72 9.63
C TYR A 101 -7.21 -13.09 9.81
N PHE A 102 -6.51 -13.25 8.69
CA PHE A 102 -5.08 -13.50 8.65
C PHE A 102 -4.38 -12.28 8.06
N CYS A 103 -3.61 -11.57 8.88
CA CYS A 103 -2.95 -10.33 8.52
C CYS A 103 -1.45 -10.51 8.41
N ILE A 104 -0.81 -9.75 7.51
CA ILE A 104 0.65 -9.83 7.32
C ILE A 104 1.42 -9.33 8.55
N THR A 105 0.89 -8.33 9.26
CA THR A 105 1.50 -7.75 10.48
C THR A 105 0.45 -7.43 11.53
N GLU A 106 0.92 -7.22 12.78
CA GLU A 106 0.08 -6.71 13.85
C GLU A 106 -0.53 -5.34 13.53
N ALA A 107 0.23 -4.44 12.90
CA ALA A 107 -0.25 -3.11 12.52
C ALA A 107 -1.43 -3.17 11.51
N VAL A 108 -1.42 -4.15 10.61
CA VAL A 108 -2.55 -4.42 9.70
C VAL A 108 -3.71 -5.03 10.48
N ALA A 109 -3.44 -5.98 11.38
CA ALA A 109 -4.46 -6.61 12.20
C ALA A 109 -5.18 -5.59 13.10
N LEU A 110 -4.46 -4.68 13.73
CA LEU A 110 -5.04 -3.62 14.57
C LEU A 110 -5.89 -2.63 13.75
N TYR A 111 -5.55 -2.42 12.48
CA TYR A 111 -6.34 -1.54 11.60
C TYR A 111 -7.76 -2.06 11.36
N LEU A 112 -8.00 -3.37 11.46
CA LEU A 112 -9.34 -3.97 11.39
C LEU A 112 -10.33 -3.43 12.43
N GLN A 113 -9.84 -2.88 13.55
CA GLN A 113 -10.71 -2.27 14.59
C GLN A 113 -11.61 -1.15 14.07
N LYS A 114 -11.26 -0.56 12.93
CA LYS A 114 -12.10 0.46 12.27
C LYS A 114 -13.39 -0.12 11.68
N PHE A 115 -13.40 -1.42 11.40
CA PHE A 115 -14.45 -2.07 10.61
C PHE A 115 -15.19 -3.17 11.37
N ILE A 116 -14.53 -3.80 12.35
CA ILE A 116 -15.08 -4.95 13.08
C ILE A 116 -14.91 -4.81 14.59
N LEU A 117 -15.77 -5.53 15.34
CA LEU A 117 -15.50 -5.78 16.75
C LEU A 117 -14.29 -6.72 16.86
N TYR A 118 -13.13 -6.15 17.20
CA TYR A 118 -11.86 -6.87 17.25
C TYR A 118 -11.86 -7.96 18.34
N ARG A 119 -11.66 -9.21 17.92
CA ARG A 119 -11.58 -10.36 18.82
C ARG A 119 -10.27 -11.09 18.59
N LYS A 120 -9.36 -11.11 19.57
CA LYS A 120 -8.04 -11.77 19.50
C LYS A 120 -8.09 -13.21 18.97
N ARG A 121 -9.16 -13.96 19.31
CA ARG A 121 -9.36 -15.34 18.87
C ARG A 121 -9.76 -15.49 17.41
N LYS A 122 -10.02 -14.39 16.70
CA LYS A 122 -10.46 -14.38 15.29
C LYS A 122 -9.49 -13.61 14.38
N VAL A 123 -8.51 -12.90 14.95
CA VAL A 123 -7.55 -12.10 14.19
C VAL A 123 -6.14 -12.60 14.48
N PHE A 124 -5.49 -13.10 13.45
CA PHE A 124 -4.15 -13.70 13.51
C PHE A 124 -3.21 -12.93 12.60
N TYR A 125 -1.95 -12.84 12.93
CA TYR A 125 -0.97 -12.10 12.12
C TYR A 125 0.42 -12.72 12.19
N GLY A 126 1.22 -12.41 11.15
CA GLY A 126 2.63 -12.77 11.10
C GLY A 126 3.47 -11.94 12.08
N ALA A 127 4.50 -12.53 12.66
CA ALA A 127 5.30 -11.89 13.70
C ALA A 127 6.22 -10.79 13.19
N ASP A 128 6.73 -10.90 11.95
CA ASP A 128 7.77 -10.05 11.38
C ASP A 128 7.39 -9.37 10.05
N GLY A 129 6.17 -9.59 9.57
CA GLY A 129 5.67 -9.04 8.31
C GLY A 129 6.15 -9.79 7.06
N SER A 130 6.86 -10.90 7.21
CA SER A 130 7.20 -11.78 6.09
C SER A 130 6.03 -12.68 5.69
N ASN A 131 6.00 -13.11 4.43
CA ASN A 131 5.05 -14.12 3.98
C ASN A 131 5.20 -15.42 4.77
N LYS A 132 6.42 -15.79 5.14
CA LYS A 132 6.69 -16.98 5.94
C LYS A 132 5.95 -16.96 7.27
N SER A 133 6.03 -15.85 8.02
CA SER A 133 5.33 -15.72 9.31
C SER A 133 3.80 -15.68 9.15
N LEU A 134 3.29 -15.13 8.04
CA LEU A 134 1.89 -15.21 7.69
C LEU A 134 1.46 -16.68 7.45
N PHE A 135 2.27 -17.45 6.71
CA PHE A 135 1.99 -18.87 6.44
C PHE A 135 1.97 -19.70 7.73
N GLU A 136 2.86 -19.42 8.67
CA GLU A 136 2.87 -20.06 9.98
C GLU A 136 1.57 -19.75 10.76
N ALA A 137 1.12 -18.49 10.73
CA ALA A 137 -0.13 -18.06 11.36
C ALA A 137 -1.35 -18.76 10.71
N ILE A 138 -1.39 -18.82 9.37
CA ILE A 138 -2.45 -19.52 8.65
C ILE A 138 -2.44 -21.02 9.02
N ASN A 139 -1.29 -21.69 8.94
CA ASN A 139 -1.18 -23.13 9.26
C ASN A 139 -1.64 -23.46 10.67
N LYS A 140 -1.30 -22.60 11.64
CA LYS A 140 -1.64 -22.81 13.05
C LYS A 140 -3.15 -22.69 13.31
N HIS A 141 -3.85 -21.85 12.54
CA HIS A 141 -5.23 -21.44 12.85
C HIS A 141 -6.24 -21.76 11.75
N LYS A 142 -5.79 -22.18 10.54
CA LYS A 142 -6.69 -22.72 9.53
C LYS A 142 -7.19 -24.08 10.02
N SER A 143 -8.45 -24.23 10.20
CA SER A 143 -9.10 -25.54 10.23
C SER A 143 -9.68 -25.79 8.84
N ASN A 144 -10.91 -26.16 8.71
CA ASN A 144 -11.58 -26.31 7.41
C ASN A 144 -12.07 -24.94 6.88
N GLU A 145 -11.19 -23.93 6.86
CA GLU A 145 -11.57 -22.59 6.43
C GLU A 145 -11.58 -22.49 4.92
N LYS A 146 -12.61 -21.80 4.40
CA LYS A 146 -12.63 -21.31 3.04
C LYS A 146 -12.03 -19.90 3.02
N LEU A 147 -10.85 -19.77 2.45
CA LEU A 147 -10.03 -18.57 2.52
C LEU A 147 -10.38 -17.62 1.38
N LEU A 148 -10.53 -16.33 1.67
CA LEU A 148 -10.61 -15.26 0.68
C LEU A 148 -9.32 -14.45 0.73
N TYR A 149 -8.49 -14.53 -0.29
CA TYR A 149 -7.30 -13.69 -0.37
C TYR A 149 -7.62 -12.39 -1.11
N VAL A 150 -7.65 -11.28 -0.36
CA VAL A 150 -7.91 -9.94 -0.92
C VAL A 150 -6.61 -9.34 -1.41
N CYS A 151 -6.52 -9.10 -2.71
CA CYS A 151 -5.29 -8.65 -3.33
C CYS A 151 -5.54 -7.74 -4.56
N SER A 152 -4.47 -7.16 -5.08
CA SER A 152 -4.48 -6.48 -6.38
C SER A 152 -4.52 -7.49 -7.52
N GLU A 153 -5.06 -7.10 -8.67
CA GLU A 153 -5.02 -7.90 -9.91
C GLU A 153 -3.60 -8.39 -10.25
N ASN A 154 -2.57 -7.60 -9.93
CA ASN A 154 -1.17 -7.91 -10.22
C ASN A 154 -0.58 -9.00 -9.30
N GLN A 155 -1.34 -9.50 -8.32
CA GLN A 155 -0.88 -10.47 -7.31
C GLN A 155 -1.39 -11.90 -7.57
N GLN A 156 -1.90 -12.18 -8.76
CA GLN A 156 -2.46 -13.49 -9.12
C GLN A 156 -1.44 -14.63 -8.92
N ASP A 157 -0.19 -14.40 -9.30
CA ASP A 157 0.90 -15.37 -9.19
C ASP A 157 1.88 -15.03 -8.07
N SER A 158 1.37 -14.45 -6.98
CA SER A 158 2.18 -14.10 -5.81
C SER A 158 2.65 -15.35 -5.05
N GLU A 159 3.69 -15.18 -4.22
CA GLU A 159 4.18 -16.22 -3.31
C GLU A 159 3.05 -16.76 -2.42
N ILE A 160 2.15 -15.90 -1.96
CA ILE A 160 0.98 -16.29 -1.14
C ILE A 160 0.07 -17.22 -1.93
N THR A 161 -0.24 -16.88 -3.18
CA THR A 161 -1.06 -17.73 -4.04
C THR A 161 -0.39 -19.06 -4.31
N GLY A 162 0.90 -19.06 -4.59
CA GLY A 162 1.71 -20.29 -4.77
C GLY A 162 1.67 -21.18 -3.53
N TRP A 163 1.85 -20.58 -2.36
CA TRP A 163 1.81 -21.32 -1.10
C TRP A 163 0.41 -21.92 -0.80
N LEU A 164 -0.66 -21.13 -1.02
CA LEU A 164 -2.04 -21.63 -0.82
C LEU A 164 -2.34 -22.83 -1.70
N LYS A 165 -1.91 -22.81 -2.98
CA LYS A 165 -2.04 -23.94 -3.91
C LYS A 165 -1.24 -25.17 -3.44
N ALA A 166 0.04 -24.97 -3.07
CA ALA A 166 0.93 -26.04 -2.63
C ALA A 166 0.44 -26.73 -1.34
N ASN A 167 -0.30 -26.02 -0.48
CA ASN A 167 -0.84 -26.55 0.77
C ASN A 167 -2.31 -27.02 0.64
N ASN A 168 -2.83 -27.17 -0.56
CA ASN A 168 -4.20 -27.62 -0.86
C ASN A 168 -5.27 -26.85 -0.05
N CYS A 169 -5.08 -25.54 0.13
CA CYS A 169 -6.07 -24.71 0.80
C CYS A 169 -7.29 -24.50 -0.11
N ASP A 170 -8.49 -24.52 0.47
CA ASP A 170 -9.70 -24.04 -0.23
C ASP A 170 -9.66 -22.50 -0.22
N PHE A 171 -9.43 -21.86 -1.36
CA PHE A 171 -9.33 -20.42 -1.42
C PHE A 171 -9.84 -19.80 -2.72
N SER A 172 -10.21 -18.53 -2.63
CA SER A 172 -10.52 -17.69 -3.78
C SER A 172 -9.64 -16.43 -3.77
N LEU A 173 -9.25 -15.96 -4.97
CA LEU A 173 -8.53 -14.68 -5.13
C LEU A 173 -9.55 -13.56 -5.38
N ALA A 174 -9.62 -12.61 -4.46
CA ALA A 174 -10.52 -11.47 -4.57
C ALA A 174 -9.74 -10.23 -5.02
N PHE A 175 -9.75 -9.96 -6.32
CA PHE A 175 -9.18 -8.74 -6.88
C PHE A 175 -10.12 -7.56 -6.61
N MET A 176 -9.80 -6.73 -5.63
CA MET A 176 -10.65 -5.62 -5.20
C MET A 176 -10.09 -4.25 -5.53
N TYR A 177 -8.84 -4.21 -5.99
CA TYR A 177 -8.14 -3.02 -6.44
C TYR A 177 -7.06 -3.38 -7.46
N ARG A 178 -6.53 -2.40 -8.15
CA ARG A 178 -5.40 -2.56 -9.06
C ARG A 178 -4.41 -1.42 -8.88
N THR A 179 -3.16 -1.71 -9.15
CA THR A 179 -2.10 -0.72 -9.22
C THR A 179 -2.01 -0.21 -10.64
N VAL A 180 -2.14 1.10 -10.82
CA VAL A 180 -2.02 1.75 -12.13
C VAL A 180 -0.94 2.81 -12.09
N SER A 181 -0.30 3.05 -13.23
CA SER A 181 0.64 4.16 -13.37
C SER A 181 -0.11 5.49 -13.35
N SER A 182 0.47 6.49 -12.69
CA SER A 182 0.02 7.88 -12.81
C SER A 182 0.56 8.48 -14.10
N ASP A 183 -0.17 9.39 -14.72
CA ASP A 183 0.39 10.21 -15.78
C ASP A 183 1.30 11.27 -15.15
N VAL A 184 2.59 11.11 -15.37
CA VAL A 184 3.65 11.98 -14.84
C VAL A 184 4.34 12.80 -15.92
N LYS A 185 3.89 12.66 -17.18
CA LYS A 185 4.52 13.30 -18.33
C LYS A 185 4.64 14.81 -18.14
N ASP A 186 3.56 15.44 -17.74
CA ASP A 186 3.51 16.89 -17.57
C ASP A 186 4.48 17.41 -16.52
N ILE A 187 4.65 16.69 -15.41
CA ILE A 187 5.56 17.14 -14.36
C ILE A 187 7.03 16.97 -14.76
N LEU A 188 7.33 15.93 -15.52
CA LEU A 188 8.70 15.67 -16.02
C LEU A 188 9.09 16.59 -17.18
N VAL A 189 8.13 17.02 -18.00
CA VAL A 189 8.38 17.93 -19.12
C VAL A 189 8.50 19.39 -18.66
N LYS A 190 7.71 19.79 -17.66
CA LYS A 190 7.67 21.18 -17.17
C LYS A 190 8.73 21.51 -16.12
N ASN A 191 9.42 20.53 -15.59
CA ASN A 191 10.36 20.72 -14.49
C ASN A 191 11.65 19.93 -14.75
N ASP A 192 12.78 20.59 -14.49
CA ASP A 192 14.08 19.94 -14.48
C ASP A 192 14.36 19.43 -13.06
N TYR A 193 14.62 18.14 -12.93
CA TYR A 193 15.00 17.50 -11.68
C TYR A 193 16.44 17.00 -11.74
N ASP A 194 17.24 17.32 -10.73
CA ASP A 194 18.61 16.78 -10.59
C ASP A 194 18.60 15.30 -10.19
N VAL A 195 17.59 14.87 -9.43
CA VAL A 195 17.45 13.50 -8.92
C VAL A 195 15.99 13.09 -8.91
N ILE A 196 15.74 11.83 -9.29
CA ILE A 196 14.43 11.19 -9.12
C ILE A 196 14.62 9.98 -8.20
N CYS A 197 13.89 9.96 -7.07
CA CYS A 197 13.89 8.85 -6.10
C CYS A 197 12.67 7.98 -6.33
N PHE A 198 12.89 6.76 -6.81
CA PHE A 198 11.81 5.78 -6.99
C PHE A 198 11.58 4.98 -5.72
N PHE A 199 10.30 4.80 -5.39
CA PHE A 199 9.83 3.96 -4.30
C PHE A 199 8.77 2.99 -4.82
N THR A 200 8.79 1.77 -4.31
CA THR A 200 7.84 0.69 -4.64
C THR A 200 6.84 0.48 -3.51
#